data_5ba82c2dbb5e3d3647fa888e14243534
#
_entry.id   5ba82c2dbb5e3d3647fa888e14243534
#
_cell.length_a   1.000
_cell.length_b   1.000
_cell.length_c   1.000
_cell.angle_alpha   90.00
_cell.angle_beta   90.00
_cell.angle_gamma   90.00
#
_symmetry.space_group_name_H-M   'P 1'
#
loop_
_entity.id
_entity.type
_entity.pdbx_description
1 polymer ?
#
loop_
_entity_poly.entity_id
_entity_poly.type
_entity_poly.pdbx_seq_one_letter_code
_entity_poly.pdbx_strand_id
1 'polypeptide(L)'
;DNIDVSVTSTSTELWVTGTKSGGDTTVYKTAPDSWEAPVPDHTFTMYYYNEDLSTDTDMGKVDMWMWNAGLDGSHVFDGTYYDAENNVTWFKQTITVAGSNVGKTVGLKARYDKTQGWDGGSDTADRSFIISGDENEVLYYVDGSDPVHEKPVIVPTEKRYLVLDYENPGLKEKGITPQFYTWSSGYASVLTDFTYVGGDKWTVTIPAKPSCTKVDFCIALDSTGDPWIKDGGDHSVTFPSDQKVIYASMKAGSEPEIAMPYNTGYEVDAENQRVSYYYRDDAAFVDGTLKDMTVSVDVNGTEYPMTYNDTTKRFEYVKSGLTDGK
;
A
#
# COMPACT_ATOMS: atom_id res chain seq x y z
N ASP A 1 39.47 37.13 7.48
CA ASP A 1 40.81 37.29 8.01
C ASP A 1 41.25 36.00 8.67
N ASN A 2 42.48 35.56 8.41
CA ASN A 2 43.04 34.36 9.06
C ASN A 2 43.61 34.77 10.41
N ILE A 3 43.39 33.91 11.43
CA ILE A 3 44.01 34.08 12.73
C ILE A 3 45.18 33.11 12.81
N ASP A 4 46.39 33.66 12.89
CA ASP A 4 47.59 32.85 13.08
C ASP A 4 47.79 32.59 14.57
N VAL A 5 47.71 31.33 14.98
CA VAL A 5 47.96 30.90 16.37
C VAL A 5 49.24 30.10 16.43
N SER A 6 50.22 30.60 17.18
CA SER A 6 51.45 29.85 17.45
C SER A 6 51.22 28.82 18.54
N VAL A 7 51.26 27.53 18.21
CA VAL A 7 51.17 26.43 19.17
C VAL A 7 52.60 26.08 19.64
N THR A 8 52.92 26.38 20.89
CA THR A 8 54.25 26.17 21.50
C THR A 8 54.32 24.97 22.45
N SER A 9 53.24 24.23 22.62
CA SER A 9 53.16 23.07 23.52
C SER A 9 52.34 21.95 22.94
N THR A 10 52.44 20.76 23.51
CA THR A 10 51.66 19.58 23.15
C THR A 10 50.18 19.63 23.55
N SER A 11 49.74 20.71 24.18
CA SER A 11 48.31 20.93 24.47
C SER A 11 47.63 21.53 23.26
N THR A 12 46.59 20.85 22.77
CA THR A 12 46.02 21.08 21.44
C THR A 12 44.61 21.65 21.46
N GLU A 13 44.08 22.07 22.62
CA GLU A 13 42.75 22.65 22.68
C GLU A 13 42.82 24.17 22.69
N LEU A 14 42.14 24.78 21.73
CA LEU A 14 42.00 26.23 21.57
C LEU A 14 40.52 26.57 21.45
N TRP A 15 40.07 27.55 22.22
CA TRP A 15 38.69 28.07 22.13
C TRP A 15 38.71 29.39 21.37
N VAL A 16 37.87 29.51 20.37
CA VAL A 16 37.76 30.68 19.52
C VAL A 16 36.37 31.26 19.63
N THR A 17 36.25 32.51 19.99
CA THR A 17 35.00 33.25 19.96
C THR A 17 35.03 34.26 18.83
N GLY A 18 33.93 34.39 18.10
CA GLY A 18 33.81 35.37 17.02
C GLY A 18 32.44 35.28 16.36
N THR A 19 32.07 36.34 15.66
CA THR A 19 30.84 36.37 14.88
C THR A 19 31.13 36.07 13.40
N LYS A 20 30.20 35.44 12.73
CA LYS A 20 30.31 35.01 11.32
C LYS A 20 30.55 36.14 10.31
N SER A 21 30.43 37.41 10.73
CA SER A 21 30.59 38.59 9.89
C SER A 21 31.44 39.67 10.58
N GLY A 22 32.76 39.41 10.69
CA GLY A 22 33.73 40.49 10.90
C GLY A 22 33.81 41.11 12.30
N GLY A 23 33.33 40.41 13.33
CA GLY A 23 33.58 40.81 14.71
C GLY A 23 34.97 40.39 15.21
N ASP A 24 35.46 41.03 16.28
CA ASP A 24 36.70 40.67 16.89
C ASP A 24 36.71 39.21 17.32
N THR A 25 37.72 38.46 16.89
CA THR A 25 37.91 37.08 17.25
C THR A 25 38.94 36.96 18.35
N THR A 26 38.59 36.33 19.45
CA THR A 26 39.52 36.10 20.58
C THR A 26 39.81 34.61 20.70
N VAL A 27 41.09 34.28 20.84
CA VAL A 27 41.56 32.91 21.04
C VAL A 27 41.96 32.74 22.52
N TYR A 28 41.39 31.72 23.13
CA TYR A 28 41.68 31.40 24.56
C TYR A 28 42.47 30.08 24.61
N LYS A 29 43.41 29.98 25.57
CA LYS A 29 44.13 28.74 25.89
C LYS A 29 43.41 27.87 26.91
N THR A 30 42.42 28.42 27.55
CA THR A 30 41.50 27.74 28.47
C THR A 30 40.10 28.18 28.12
N ALA A 31 39.11 27.31 28.31
CA ALA A 31 37.69 27.65 28.03
C ALA A 31 37.33 28.88 28.87
N PRO A 32 36.79 29.98 28.29
CA PRO A 32 36.23 31.07 29.05
C PRO A 32 34.99 30.57 29.86
N ASP A 33 34.72 31.19 31.02
CA ASP A 33 33.58 30.80 31.89
C ASP A 33 32.20 30.82 31.19
N SER A 34 32.10 31.59 30.11
CA SER A 34 30.89 31.69 29.27
C SER A 34 30.85 30.75 28.05
N TRP A 35 31.90 29.91 27.92
CA TRP A 35 31.97 29.03 26.78
C TRP A 35 31.26 27.70 27.05
N GLU A 36 30.28 27.43 26.23
CA GLU A 36 29.63 26.12 26.22
C GLU A 36 30.16 25.33 25.00
N ALA A 37 30.59 24.08 25.25
CA ALA A 37 30.99 23.20 24.18
C ALA A 37 29.86 23.06 23.16
N PRO A 38 30.16 23.12 21.85
CA PRO A 38 29.16 22.84 20.85
C PRO A 38 28.52 21.47 21.13
N VAL A 39 27.21 21.46 21.24
CA VAL A 39 26.49 20.19 21.36
C VAL A 39 26.64 19.46 20.03
N PRO A 40 27.20 18.23 20.02
CA PRO A 40 27.40 17.50 18.77
C PRO A 40 26.07 17.26 18.07
N ASP A 41 26.13 17.18 16.75
CA ASP A 41 24.97 16.84 15.96
C ASP A 41 24.40 15.49 16.41
N HIS A 42 23.07 15.39 16.38
CA HIS A 42 22.33 14.20 16.73
C HIS A 42 21.76 13.54 15.50
N THR A 43 21.85 12.21 15.44
CA THR A 43 21.34 11.42 14.30
C THR A 43 20.35 10.39 14.81
N PHE A 44 19.18 10.33 14.18
CA PHE A 44 18.16 9.32 14.46
C PHE A 44 17.71 8.62 13.19
N THR A 45 17.16 7.41 13.34
CA THR A 45 16.58 6.64 12.24
C THR A 45 15.06 6.69 12.35
N MET A 46 14.40 6.99 11.22
CA MET A 46 12.95 6.91 11.12
C MET A 46 12.55 5.75 10.22
N TYR A 47 11.61 4.94 10.72
CA TYR A 47 10.91 3.91 9.97
C TYR A 47 9.46 4.35 9.74
N TYR A 48 9.00 4.25 8.49
CA TYR A 48 7.62 4.52 8.11
C TYR A 48 6.97 3.28 7.51
N TYR A 49 5.78 2.96 7.97
CA TYR A 49 4.98 1.86 7.44
C TYR A 49 3.59 2.36 7.04
N ASN A 50 3.22 2.02 5.82
CA ASN A 50 1.87 2.16 5.31
C ASN A 50 1.52 0.87 4.58
N GLU A 51 0.43 0.20 4.99
CA GLU A 51 0.03 -1.09 4.43
C GLU A 51 -0.36 -1.05 2.95
N ASP A 52 -0.63 0.14 2.42
CA ASP A 52 -1.03 0.38 1.04
C ASP A 52 0.15 0.59 0.09
N LEU A 53 1.35 0.74 0.64
CA LEU A 53 2.55 1.07 -0.12
C LEU A 53 3.54 -0.08 -0.08
N SER A 54 4.16 -0.33 -1.23
CA SER A 54 5.25 -1.31 -1.36
C SER A 54 6.59 -0.59 -1.42
N THR A 55 7.52 -0.99 -0.55
CA THR A 55 8.89 -0.48 -0.59
C THR A 55 9.61 -0.76 -1.91
N ASP A 56 9.19 -1.78 -2.64
CA ASP A 56 9.79 -2.15 -3.94
C ASP A 56 9.36 -1.21 -5.09
N THR A 57 8.12 -0.72 -5.05
CA THR A 57 7.53 0.07 -6.15
C THR A 57 7.34 1.54 -5.83
N ASP A 58 7.29 1.90 -4.54
CA ASP A 58 6.89 3.23 -4.10
C ASP A 58 8.02 4.02 -3.42
N MET A 59 9.23 3.46 -3.31
CA MET A 59 10.39 4.09 -2.65
C MET A 59 10.65 5.53 -3.14
N GLY A 60 10.59 5.78 -4.44
CA GLY A 60 10.83 7.11 -5.02
C GLY A 60 9.61 8.04 -4.99
N LYS A 61 8.45 7.59 -4.49
CA LYS A 61 7.20 8.34 -4.48
C LYS A 61 6.79 8.79 -3.09
N VAL A 62 7.43 8.24 -2.04
CA VAL A 62 7.11 8.52 -0.64
C VAL A 62 8.19 9.39 -0.05
N ASP A 63 7.79 10.47 0.62
CA ASP A 63 8.67 11.29 1.44
C ASP A 63 8.00 11.71 2.74
N MET A 64 8.81 12.19 3.66
CA MET A 64 8.35 12.78 4.90
C MET A 64 8.55 14.29 4.82
N TRP A 65 7.48 15.05 4.80
CA TRP A 65 7.57 16.49 4.96
C TRP A 65 7.64 16.83 6.44
N MET A 66 8.72 17.48 6.84
CA MET A 66 8.95 17.88 8.23
C MET A 66 9.05 19.39 8.36
N TRP A 67 8.81 19.88 9.57
CA TRP A 67 8.96 21.29 9.93
C TRP A 67 9.35 21.44 11.39
N ASN A 68 9.96 22.57 11.73
CA ASN A 68 10.59 22.89 13.00
C ASN A 68 11.90 22.12 13.25
N ALA A 69 12.59 22.49 14.31
CA ALA A 69 13.85 21.89 14.75
C ALA A 69 14.93 21.80 13.65
N GLY A 70 14.90 22.70 12.66
CA GLY A 70 15.84 22.73 11.54
C GLY A 70 15.63 21.65 10.49
N LEU A 71 14.45 21.01 10.46
CA LEU A 71 14.08 19.95 9.52
C LEU A 71 13.04 20.41 8.48
N ASP A 72 13.03 21.71 8.13
CA ASP A 72 12.03 22.23 7.21
C ASP A 72 12.22 21.70 5.79
N GLY A 73 11.27 20.90 5.30
CA GLY A 73 11.26 20.41 3.93
C GLY A 73 10.95 18.92 3.77
N SER A 74 11.24 18.45 2.56
CA SER A 74 11.08 17.05 2.14
C SER A 74 12.28 16.21 2.57
N HIS A 75 12.02 15.10 3.21
CA HIS A 75 13.00 14.09 3.61
C HIS A 75 12.62 12.78 2.94
N VAL A 76 13.39 12.39 1.93
CA VAL A 76 13.17 11.17 1.17
C VAL A 76 13.71 9.96 1.91
N PHE A 77 13.04 8.82 1.74
CA PHE A 77 13.53 7.57 2.28
C PHE A 77 14.73 7.06 1.47
N ASP A 78 15.75 6.57 2.14
CA ASP A 78 17.03 6.15 1.58
C ASP A 78 17.29 4.64 1.66
N GLY A 79 16.34 3.89 2.23
CA GLY A 79 16.45 2.44 2.37
C GLY A 79 15.20 1.78 2.91
N THR A 80 15.34 0.49 3.20
CA THR A 80 14.29 -0.35 3.77
C THR A 80 14.76 -1.09 5.00
N TYR A 81 13.81 -1.54 5.81
CA TYR A 81 14.04 -2.43 6.94
C TYR A 81 12.96 -3.51 6.97
N TYR A 82 13.36 -4.78 6.83
CA TYR A 82 12.45 -5.90 6.99
C TYR A 82 12.32 -6.27 8.47
N ASP A 83 11.11 -6.17 9.00
CA ASP A 83 10.75 -6.57 10.35
C ASP A 83 10.16 -7.98 10.36
N ALA A 84 10.98 -8.97 10.74
CA ALA A 84 10.58 -10.37 10.74
C ALA A 84 9.52 -10.70 11.80
N GLU A 85 9.38 -9.91 12.86
CA GLU A 85 8.38 -10.14 13.91
C GLU A 85 6.98 -9.77 13.43
N ASN A 86 6.88 -8.65 12.72
CA ASN A 86 5.63 -8.18 12.15
C ASN A 86 5.41 -8.69 10.71
N ASN A 87 6.43 -9.31 10.09
CA ASN A 87 6.43 -9.73 8.68
C ASN A 87 6.08 -8.58 7.71
N VAL A 88 6.67 -7.42 7.93
CA VAL A 88 6.48 -6.21 7.11
C VAL A 88 7.80 -5.58 6.73
N THR A 89 7.82 -4.79 5.65
CA THR A 89 8.98 -3.99 5.26
C THR A 89 8.66 -2.51 5.46
N TRP A 90 9.52 -1.83 6.20
CA TRP A 90 9.42 -0.40 6.48
C TRP A 90 10.23 0.41 5.48
N PHE A 91 9.75 1.58 5.09
CA PHE A 91 10.58 2.63 4.53
C PHE A 91 11.50 3.16 5.62
N LYS A 92 12.76 3.42 5.30
CA LYS A 92 13.80 3.84 6.24
C LYS A 92 14.47 5.10 5.76
N GLN A 93 14.78 5.99 6.68
CA GLN A 93 15.66 7.14 6.47
C GLN A 93 16.48 7.43 7.72
N THR A 94 17.64 8.04 7.52
CA THR A 94 18.53 8.50 8.58
C THR A 94 18.60 10.03 8.53
N ILE A 95 18.34 10.69 9.66
CA ILE A 95 18.20 12.14 9.75
C ILE A 95 19.20 12.66 10.77
N THR A 96 19.93 13.72 10.40
CA THR A 96 20.86 14.42 11.30
C THR A 96 20.36 15.83 11.57
N VAL A 97 20.37 16.23 12.82
CA VAL A 97 19.98 17.55 13.31
C VAL A 97 21.10 18.15 14.15
N ALA A 98 21.17 19.48 14.23
CA ALA A 98 22.06 20.12 15.16
C ALA A 98 21.70 19.70 16.59
N GLY A 99 22.69 19.40 17.43
CA GLY A 99 22.46 18.93 18.80
C GLY A 99 21.64 19.89 19.67
N SER A 100 21.65 21.19 19.35
CA SER A 100 20.80 22.20 19.98
C SER A 100 19.29 22.03 19.69
N ASN A 101 18.94 21.10 18.81
CA ASN A 101 17.56 20.76 18.48
C ASN A 101 17.03 19.53 19.24
N VAL A 102 17.89 18.83 19.96
CA VAL A 102 17.47 17.78 20.90
C VAL A 102 16.47 18.36 21.94
N GLY A 103 15.43 17.62 22.21
CA GLY A 103 14.31 18.04 23.08
C GLY A 103 13.28 18.92 22.41
N LYS A 104 13.45 19.31 21.14
CA LYS A 104 12.47 20.10 20.40
C LYS A 104 11.45 19.22 19.69
N THR A 105 10.27 19.78 19.51
CA THR A 105 9.19 19.15 18.75
C THR A 105 9.39 19.35 17.26
N VAL A 106 9.30 18.27 16.50
CA VAL A 106 9.25 18.23 15.03
C VAL A 106 7.82 17.94 14.62
N GLY A 107 7.26 18.73 13.72
CA GLY A 107 6.03 18.38 13.02
C GLY A 107 6.35 17.58 11.75
N LEU A 108 5.48 16.66 11.37
CA LEU A 108 5.66 15.86 10.16
C LEU A 108 4.34 15.40 9.56
N LYS A 109 4.40 15.03 8.28
CA LYS A 109 3.40 14.25 7.55
C LYS A 109 4.07 13.41 6.47
N ALA A 110 3.59 12.22 6.23
CA ALA A 110 3.99 11.45 5.06
C ALA A 110 3.25 11.96 3.82
N ARG A 111 3.96 12.00 2.69
CA ARG A 111 3.39 12.39 1.40
C ARG A 111 3.66 11.30 0.38
N TYR A 112 2.69 11.10 -0.51
CA TYR A 112 2.78 10.15 -1.60
C TYR A 112 2.56 10.86 -2.93
N ASP A 113 3.46 10.59 -3.91
CA ASP A 113 3.45 11.12 -5.28
C ASP A 113 3.38 12.66 -5.38
N LYS A 114 4.02 13.33 -4.42
CA LYS A 114 4.17 14.80 -4.36
C LYS A 114 5.55 15.29 -4.76
N THR A 115 6.18 14.60 -5.72
CA THR A 115 7.54 14.93 -6.19
C THR A 115 7.63 16.29 -6.89
N GLN A 116 6.48 16.84 -7.34
CA GLN A 116 6.34 18.13 -8.00
C GLN A 116 5.84 19.24 -7.08
N GLY A 117 5.94 19.07 -5.76
CA GLY A 117 5.46 20.04 -4.78
C GLY A 117 4.19 19.60 -4.06
N TRP A 118 3.22 20.51 -3.87
CA TRP A 118 1.98 20.23 -3.15
C TRP A 118 0.80 19.87 -4.06
N ASP A 119 0.97 19.99 -5.36
CA ASP A 119 -0.04 19.65 -6.34
C ASP A 119 0.01 18.16 -6.67
N GLY A 120 -1.16 17.51 -6.74
CA GLY A 120 -1.31 16.09 -6.97
C GLY A 120 -0.96 15.22 -5.74
N GLY A 121 -1.02 13.90 -5.92
CA GLY A 121 -0.73 12.93 -4.87
C GLY A 121 -1.63 13.04 -3.62
N SER A 122 -1.15 12.48 -2.51
CA SER A 122 -1.84 12.51 -1.21
C SER A 122 -0.89 12.81 -0.07
N ASP A 123 -1.42 13.22 1.07
CA ASP A 123 -0.67 13.37 2.32
C ASP A 123 -1.48 12.89 3.53
N THR A 124 -0.76 12.54 4.58
CA THR A 124 -1.36 12.15 5.86
C THR A 124 -1.74 13.37 6.69
N ALA A 125 -2.48 13.15 7.78
CA ALA A 125 -2.69 14.19 8.78
C ALA A 125 -1.35 14.61 9.43
N ASP A 126 -1.29 15.85 9.90
CA ASP A 126 -0.14 16.37 10.63
C ASP A 126 0.07 15.58 11.92
N ARG A 127 1.32 15.22 12.18
CA ARG A 127 1.78 14.51 13.39
C ARG A 127 2.97 15.25 13.98
N SER A 128 3.41 14.82 15.16
CA SER A 128 4.62 15.37 15.77
C SER A 128 5.31 14.36 16.65
N PHE A 129 6.61 14.59 16.87
CA PHE A 129 7.43 13.87 17.84
C PHE A 129 8.44 14.81 18.50
N ILE A 130 9.09 14.36 19.56
CA ILE A 130 10.18 15.09 20.21
C ILE A 130 11.48 14.32 19.94
N ILE A 131 12.53 15.01 19.52
CA ILE A 131 13.87 14.43 19.37
C ILE A 131 14.37 14.09 20.77
N SER A 132 14.52 12.80 21.10
CA SER A 132 14.91 12.37 22.45
C SER A 132 16.38 12.66 22.76
N GLY A 133 17.23 12.57 21.75
CA GLY A 133 18.68 12.71 21.91
C GLY A 133 19.36 11.45 22.45
N ASP A 134 18.62 10.33 22.52
CA ASP A 134 19.18 9.06 22.95
C ASP A 134 20.19 8.53 21.91
N GLU A 135 21.23 7.85 22.38
CA GLU A 135 22.15 7.14 21.52
C GLU A 135 21.40 6.08 20.70
N ASN A 136 21.53 6.13 19.37
CA ASN A 136 20.79 5.27 18.44
C ASN A 136 19.27 5.45 18.46
N GLU A 137 18.83 6.69 18.62
CA GLU A 137 17.39 7.01 18.58
C GLU A 137 16.71 6.46 17.35
N VAL A 138 15.58 5.79 17.55
CA VAL A 138 14.73 5.23 16.49
C VAL A 138 13.31 5.71 16.68
N LEU A 139 12.68 6.08 15.58
CA LEU A 139 11.28 6.45 15.50
C LEU A 139 10.54 5.52 14.53
N TYR A 140 9.40 5.02 14.96
CA TYR A 140 8.48 4.23 14.16
C TYR A 140 7.21 5.04 13.90
N TYR A 141 6.90 5.25 12.64
CA TYR A 141 5.68 5.92 12.21
C TYR A 141 4.81 4.96 11.39
N VAL A 142 3.73 4.50 11.97
CA VAL A 142 2.68 3.75 11.25
C VAL A 142 1.67 4.74 10.74
N ASP A 143 1.30 4.64 9.46
CA ASP A 143 0.31 5.55 8.87
C ASP A 143 -0.98 5.62 9.69
N GLY A 144 -1.49 6.83 9.88
CA GLY A 144 -2.67 7.07 10.71
C GLY A 144 -2.43 7.14 12.23
N SER A 145 -1.22 6.84 12.73
CA SER A 145 -0.85 6.93 14.16
C SER A 145 0.12 8.08 14.44
N ASP A 146 0.47 8.32 15.68
CA ASP A 146 1.58 9.20 16.05
C ASP A 146 2.91 8.42 16.01
N PRO A 147 4.04 9.07 15.61
CA PRO A 147 5.34 8.44 15.70
C PRO A 147 5.73 8.10 17.15
N VAL A 148 6.34 6.93 17.34
CA VAL A 148 6.75 6.41 18.65
C VAL A 148 8.18 5.89 18.64
N HIS A 149 8.86 5.87 19.79
CA HIS A 149 10.21 5.32 19.93
C HIS A 149 10.21 3.80 20.12
N GLU A 150 9.14 3.24 20.66
CA GLU A 150 8.99 1.79 20.80
C GLU A 150 8.42 1.19 19.53
N LYS A 151 9.00 0.04 19.09
CA LYS A 151 8.51 -0.66 17.90
C LYS A 151 7.09 -1.15 18.11
N PRO A 152 6.12 -0.68 17.31
CA PRO A 152 4.73 -1.10 17.44
C PRO A 152 4.52 -2.51 16.90
N VAL A 153 3.48 -3.18 17.39
CA VAL A 153 2.96 -4.40 16.77
C VAL A 153 2.10 -3.99 15.57
N ILE A 154 2.47 -4.48 14.39
CA ILE A 154 1.68 -4.27 13.18
C ILE A 154 0.67 -5.41 13.07
N VAL A 155 -0.60 -5.08 13.18
CA VAL A 155 -1.68 -6.01 12.87
C VAL A 155 -2.17 -5.66 11.46
N PRO A 156 -1.88 -6.51 10.45
CA PRO A 156 -2.38 -6.27 9.09
C PRO A 156 -3.90 -6.13 9.11
N THR A 157 -4.39 -5.10 8.48
CA THR A 157 -5.83 -4.89 8.39
C THR A 157 -6.43 -5.93 7.45
N GLU A 158 -7.45 -6.64 7.86
CA GLU A 158 -8.12 -7.59 6.99
C GLU A 158 -8.73 -6.88 5.78
N LYS A 159 -8.23 -7.21 4.59
CA LYS A 159 -8.77 -6.67 3.33
C LYS A 159 -10.19 -7.16 3.11
N ARG A 160 -10.98 -6.32 2.48
CA ARG A 160 -12.28 -6.66 1.90
C ARG A 160 -12.14 -6.81 0.40
N TYR A 161 -13.04 -7.51 -0.23
CA TYR A 161 -12.94 -7.78 -1.67
C TYR A 161 -14.30 -7.56 -2.36
N LEU A 162 -14.24 -6.86 -3.49
CA LEU A 162 -15.32 -6.87 -4.48
C LEU A 162 -14.96 -7.88 -5.56
N VAL A 163 -15.80 -8.89 -5.72
CA VAL A 163 -15.77 -9.78 -6.89
C VAL A 163 -16.86 -9.32 -7.84
N LEU A 164 -16.47 -8.83 -9.00
CA LEU A 164 -17.40 -8.39 -10.03
C LEU A 164 -17.37 -9.35 -11.21
N ASP A 165 -18.51 -9.93 -11.50
CA ASP A 165 -18.76 -10.70 -12.70
C ASP A 165 -19.40 -9.81 -13.76
N TYR A 166 -18.86 -9.87 -14.96
CA TYR A 166 -19.25 -9.02 -16.08
C TYR A 166 -19.60 -9.86 -17.30
N GLU A 167 -20.77 -9.64 -17.88
CA GLU A 167 -21.23 -10.31 -19.08
C GLU A 167 -21.30 -9.30 -20.24
N ASN A 168 -20.47 -9.52 -21.27
CA ASN A 168 -20.48 -8.68 -22.45
C ASN A 168 -20.18 -9.54 -23.71
N PRO A 169 -21.23 -9.82 -24.50
CA PRO A 169 -21.11 -10.66 -25.69
C PRO A 169 -20.14 -10.11 -26.71
N GLY A 170 -19.31 -11.00 -27.25
CA GLY A 170 -18.43 -10.72 -28.37
C GLY A 170 -17.15 -9.96 -28.06
N LEU A 171 -16.83 -9.62 -26.79
CA LEU A 171 -15.53 -9.01 -26.44
C LEU A 171 -14.37 -9.98 -26.73
N LYS A 172 -14.54 -11.23 -26.34
CA LYS A 172 -13.50 -12.26 -26.57
C LYS A 172 -13.19 -12.45 -28.02
N GLU A 173 -14.20 -12.46 -28.89
CA GLU A 173 -14.06 -12.60 -30.32
C GLU A 173 -13.36 -11.41 -31.00
N LYS A 174 -13.57 -10.22 -30.41
CA LYS A 174 -12.91 -8.98 -30.84
C LYS A 174 -11.49 -8.84 -30.27
N GLY A 175 -11.03 -9.76 -29.42
CA GLY A 175 -9.72 -9.67 -28.75
C GLY A 175 -9.65 -8.57 -27.68
N ILE A 176 -10.80 -8.12 -27.14
CA ILE A 176 -10.87 -7.07 -26.13
C ILE A 176 -10.90 -7.74 -24.75
N THR A 177 -9.97 -7.37 -23.86
CA THR A 177 -10.01 -7.69 -22.44
C THR A 177 -10.53 -6.46 -21.69
N PRO A 178 -11.71 -6.52 -21.05
CA PRO A 178 -12.20 -5.41 -20.26
C PRO A 178 -11.31 -5.16 -19.04
N GLN A 179 -11.22 -3.91 -18.60
CA GLN A 179 -10.42 -3.50 -17.45
C GLN A 179 -11.29 -2.79 -16.41
N PHE A 180 -11.12 -3.13 -15.15
CA PHE A 180 -11.75 -2.48 -14.03
C PHE A 180 -10.89 -1.32 -13.54
N TYR A 181 -11.47 -0.14 -13.36
CA TYR A 181 -10.81 1.01 -12.77
C TYR A 181 -11.65 1.57 -11.64
N THR A 182 -11.06 1.73 -10.45
CA THR A 182 -11.71 2.29 -9.27
C THR A 182 -10.89 3.44 -8.68
N TRP A 183 -11.59 4.40 -8.08
CA TRP A 183 -11.01 5.56 -7.38
C TRP A 183 -11.45 5.67 -5.92
N SER A 184 -12.17 4.67 -5.39
CA SER A 184 -12.75 4.72 -4.04
C SER A 184 -12.58 3.44 -3.22
N SER A 185 -11.77 2.48 -3.65
CA SER A 185 -11.49 1.26 -2.87
C SER A 185 -10.67 1.52 -1.59
N GLY A 186 -10.13 2.73 -1.46
CA GLY A 186 -9.19 3.13 -0.41
C GLY A 186 -7.73 2.84 -0.76
N TYR A 187 -7.46 2.09 -1.82
CA TYR A 187 -6.14 1.84 -2.39
C TYR A 187 -5.89 2.74 -3.61
N ALA A 188 -4.65 2.79 -4.08
CA ALA A 188 -4.32 3.51 -5.29
C ALA A 188 -5.16 3.01 -6.48
N SER A 189 -5.59 3.94 -7.32
CA SER A 189 -6.36 3.63 -8.52
C SER A 189 -5.48 2.94 -9.54
N VAL A 190 -5.84 1.70 -9.92
CA VAL A 190 -5.14 0.91 -10.93
C VAL A 190 -6.15 0.30 -11.88
N LEU A 191 -5.73 0.13 -13.14
CA LEU A 191 -6.45 -0.68 -14.12
C LEU A 191 -6.16 -2.16 -13.84
N THR A 192 -7.21 -2.95 -13.65
CA THR A 192 -7.11 -4.39 -13.40
C THR A 192 -7.85 -5.16 -14.49
N ASP A 193 -7.16 -6.05 -15.17
CA ASP A 193 -7.75 -6.85 -16.24
C ASP A 193 -8.77 -7.84 -15.67
N PHE A 194 -9.89 -7.97 -16.35
CA PHE A 194 -10.82 -9.07 -16.08
C PHE A 194 -10.28 -10.40 -16.63
N THR A 195 -10.56 -11.47 -15.91
CA THR A 195 -10.29 -12.84 -16.33
C THR A 195 -11.51 -13.39 -17.07
N TYR A 196 -11.31 -13.90 -18.27
CA TYR A 196 -12.37 -14.57 -19.05
C TYR A 196 -12.69 -15.95 -18.43
N VAL A 197 -13.97 -16.21 -18.14
CA VAL A 197 -14.42 -17.47 -17.53
C VAL A 197 -15.33 -18.32 -18.44
N GLY A 198 -15.51 -17.90 -19.70
CA GLY A 198 -16.34 -18.60 -20.71
C GLY A 198 -17.74 -18.01 -20.86
N GLY A 199 -18.41 -18.32 -21.98
CA GLY A 199 -19.81 -17.92 -22.22
C GLY A 199 -20.07 -16.42 -22.15
N ASP A 200 -19.17 -15.61 -22.75
CA ASP A 200 -19.21 -14.14 -22.71
C ASP A 200 -19.04 -13.52 -21.30
N LYS A 201 -18.66 -14.31 -20.31
CA LYS A 201 -18.50 -13.92 -18.91
C LYS A 201 -17.05 -13.67 -18.56
N TRP A 202 -16.85 -12.64 -17.76
CA TRP A 202 -15.59 -12.17 -17.22
C TRP A 202 -15.70 -11.96 -15.73
N THR A 203 -14.60 -12.03 -15.00
CA THR A 203 -14.58 -11.79 -13.56
C THR A 203 -13.34 -11.01 -13.16
N VAL A 204 -13.46 -10.18 -12.11
CA VAL A 204 -12.35 -9.48 -11.49
C VAL A 204 -12.52 -9.46 -9.98
N THR A 205 -11.42 -9.53 -9.24
CA THR A 205 -11.41 -9.42 -7.78
C THR A 205 -10.58 -8.21 -7.38
N ILE A 206 -11.22 -7.28 -6.69
CA ILE A 206 -10.63 -5.98 -6.33
C ILE A 206 -10.55 -5.88 -4.81
N PRO A 207 -9.37 -5.64 -4.23
CA PRO A 207 -9.23 -5.36 -2.82
C PRO A 207 -9.83 -4.00 -2.47
N ALA A 208 -10.41 -3.90 -1.28
CA ALA A 208 -10.89 -2.65 -0.70
C ALA A 208 -10.48 -2.58 0.77
N LYS A 209 -10.24 -1.37 1.28
CA LYS A 209 -9.95 -1.18 2.71
C LYS A 209 -11.15 -1.54 3.57
N PRO A 210 -10.95 -1.98 4.81
CA PRO A 210 -12.03 -2.27 5.75
C PRO A 210 -12.97 -1.08 5.98
N SER A 211 -12.43 0.14 5.93
CA SER A 211 -13.19 1.39 6.05
C SER A 211 -13.99 1.75 4.80
N CYS A 212 -13.76 1.07 3.67
CA CYS A 212 -14.46 1.35 2.43
C CYS A 212 -15.92 0.91 2.53
N THR A 213 -16.84 1.86 2.41
CA THR A 213 -18.30 1.61 2.47
C THR A 213 -18.93 1.51 1.08
N LYS A 214 -18.20 1.92 0.05
CA LYS A 214 -18.65 1.92 -1.34
C LYS A 214 -17.46 1.88 -2.29
N VAL A 215 -17.52 1.10 -3.35
CA VAL A 215 -16.56 1.12 -4.45
C VAL A 215 -17.22 1.75 -5.66
N ASP A 216 -16.69 2.90 -6.08
CA ASP A 216 -17.05 3.58 -7.32
C ASP A 216 -16.03 3.18 -8.40
N PHE A 217 -16.52 2.85 -9.59
CA PHE A 217 -15.67 2.31 -10.66
C PHE A 217 -16.24 2.56 -12.05
N CYS A 218 -15.43 2.33 -13.06
CA CYS A 218 -15.87 2.14 -14.44
C CYS A 218 -15.20 0.92 -15.06
N ILE A 219 -15.80 0.40 -16.13
CA ILE A 219 -15.20 -0.65 -16.97
C ILE A 219 -14.68 -0.01 -18.25
N ALA A 220 -13.37 -0.09 -18.47
CA ALA A 220 -12.73 0.37 -19.68
C ALA A 220 -12.66 -0.80 -20.67
N LEU A 221 -13.11 -0.56 -21.89
CA LEU A 221 -12.97 -1.46 -23.03
C LEU A 221 -11.73 -1.13 -23.87
N ASP A 222 -11.30 0.13 -23.82
CA ASP A 222 -10.03 0.61 -24.34
C ASP A 222 -9.57 1.79 -23.45
N SER A 223 -8.44 1.62 -22.80
CA SER A 223 -7.81 2.63 -21.92
C SER A 223 -6.60 3.29 -22.56
N THR A 224 -6.31 3.03 -23.84
CA THR A 224 -5.14 3.58 -24.54
C THR A 224 -5.34 5.00 -25.06
N GLY A 225 -6.60 5.42 -25.21
CA GLY A 225 -7.00 6.76 -25.68
C GLY A 225 -7.40 7.72 -24.56
N ASP A 226 -7.60 8.99 -24.91
CA ASP A 226 -8.22 9.99 -24.03
C ASP A 226 -9.31 10.73 -24.84
N PRO A 227 -10.61 10.60 -24.49
CA PRO A 227 -11.14 9.78 -23.38
C PRO A 227 -11.10 8.27 -23.61
N TRP A 228 -11.10 7.50 -22.52
CA TRP A 228 -11.23 6.04 -22.60
C TRP A 228 -12.57 5.62 -23.21
N ILE A 229 -12.57 4.48 -23.89
CA ILE A 229 -13.81 3.81 -24.30
C ILE A 229 -14.30 2.99 -23.10
N LYS A 230 -15.42 3.40 -22.50
CA LYS A 230 -16.04 2.74 -21.35
C LYS A 230 -17.26 1.94 -21.76
N ASP A 231 -17.59 0.92 -20.97
CA ASP A 231 -18.90 0.28 -21.03
C ASP A 231 -19.88 1.03 -20.12
N GLY A 232 -20.68 1.88 -20.72
CA GLY A 232 -21.61 2.73 -19.99
C GLY A 232 -20.93 3.89 -19.25
N GLY A 233 -21.45 4.20 -18.07
CA GLY A 233 -20.99 5.29 -17.22
C GLY A 233 -20.09 4.82 -16.09
N ASP A 234 -20.13 5.61 -15.01
CA ASP A 234 -19.51 5.25 -13.74
C ASP A 234 -20.55 4.49 -12.89
N HIS A 235 -20.10 3.45 -12.23
CA HIS A 235 -20.92 2.52 -11.45
C HIS A 235 -20.51 2.52 -9.99
N SER A 236 -21.33 1.92 -9.11
CA SER A 236 -20.96 1.77 -7.71
C SER A 236 -21.54 0.49 -7.08
N VAL A 237 -20.79 -0.07 -6.12
CA VAL A 237 -21.23 -1.16 -5.26
C VAL A 237 -21.05 -0.75 -3.80
N THR A 238 -22.12 -0.85 -3.02
CA THR A 238 -22.10 -0.58 -1.57
C THR A 238 -21.58 -1.80 -0.83
N PHE A 239 -20.67 -1.58 0.13
CA PHE A 239 -20.13 -2.61 1.01
C PHE A 239 -20.90 -2.65 2.33
N PRO A 240 -21.69 -3.66 2.63
CA PRO A 240 -22.20 -3.92 3.97
C PRO A 240 -21.04 -4.08 4.96
N SER A 241 -21.16 -3.50 6.15
CA SER A 241 -20.06 -3.40 7.12
C SER A 241 -19.55 -4.75 7.65
N ASP A 242 -20.39 -5.78 7.56
CA ASP A 242 -20.13 -7.11 8.11
C ASP A 242 -19.65 -8.14 7.09
N GLN A 243 -19.52 -7.76 5.81
CA GLN A 243 -19.10 -8.67 4.76
C GLN A 243 -17.63 -8.44 4.34
N LYS A 244 -16.85 -9.51 4.37
CA LYS A 244 -15.46 -9.51 3.90
C LYS A 244 -15.38 -9.54 2.37
N VAL A 245 -16.24 -10.32 1.73
CA VAL A 245 -16.30 -10.46 0.27
C VAL A 245 -17.70 -10.13 -0.22
N ILE A 246 -17.81 -9.28 -1.22
CA ILE A 246 -19.05 -8.91 -1.86
C ILE A 246 -18.99 -9.36 -3.30
N TYR A 247 -20.05 -10.05 -3.71
CA TYR A 247 -20.23 -10.52 -5.07
C TYR A 247 -21.26 -9.64 -5.77
N ALA A 248 -20.89 -9.14 -6.93
CA ALA A 248 -21.79 -8.39 -7.80
C ALA A 248 -21.67 -8.92 -9.22
N SER A 249 -22.76 -8.78 -9.98
CA SER A 249 -22.76 -9.07 -11.42
C SER A 249 -23.37 -7.91 -12.20
N MET A 250 -22.89 -7.71 -13.42
CA MET A 250 -23.47 -6.74 -14.33
C MET A 250 -23.40 -7.24 -15.78
N LYS A 251 -24.33 -6.76 -16.59
CA LYS A 251 -24.28 -6.91 -18.04
C LYS A 251 -23.81 -5.63 -18.71
N ALA A 252 -23.29 -5.74 -19.90
CA ALA A 252 -22.91 -4.60 -20.71
C ALA A 252 -23.98 -3.50 -20.69
N GLY A 253 -23.55 -2.27 -20.33
CA GLY A 253 -24.43 -1.09 -20.25
C GLY A 253 -25.46 -1.12 -19.13
N SER A 254 -25.40 -2.02 -18.14
CA SER A 254 -26.30 -2.06 -16.99
C SER A 254 -25.59 -1.69 -15.67
N GLU A 255 -26.38 -1.43 -14.63
CA GLU A 255 -25.86 -1.26 -13.27
C GLU A 255 -25.51 -2.62 -12.63
N PRO A 256 -24.51 -2.66 -11.71
CA PRO A 256 -24.17 -3.86 -10.98
C PRO A 256 -25.25 -4.24 -9.98
N GLU A 257 -25.52 -5.53 -9.86
CA GLU A 257 -26.45 -6.12 -8.89
C GLU A 257 -25.68 -7.08 -7.98
N ILE A 258 -26.04 -7.13 -6.69
CA ILE A 258 -25.49 -8.13 -5.77
C ILE A 258 -25.96 -9.52 -6.21
N ALA A 259 -25.01 -10.41 -6.49
CA ALA A 259 -25.28 -11.71 -7.07
C ALA A 259 -24.26 -12.77 -6.61
N MET A 260 -24.62 -14.03 -6.77
CA MET A 260 -23.67 -15.14 -6.55
C MET A 260 -22.58 -15.12 -7.64
N PRO A 261 -21.32 -15.43 -7.29
CA PRO A 261 -20.20 -15.36 -8.22
C PRO A 261 -20.26 -16.49 -9.26
N TYR A 262 -19.79 -16.20 -10.48
CA TYR A 262 -19.56 -17.21 -11.51
C TYR A 262 -18.45 -18.21 -11.14
N ASN A 263 -17.61 -17.85 -10.17
CA ASN A 263 -16.45 -18.62 -9.78
C ASN A 263 -16.72 -19.68 -8.70
N THR A 264 -17.91 -19.64 -8.08
CA THR A 264 -18.30 -20.61 -7.06
C THR A 264 -19.75 -20.98 -7.27
N GLY A 265 -20.00 -22.27 -7.39
CA GLY A 265 -21.32 -22.79 -7.66
C GLY A 265 -21.30 -23.99 -8.61
N TYR A 266 -22.36 -24.15 -9.34
CA TYR A 266 -22.46 -25.22 -10.32
C TYR A 266 -23.32 -24.81 -11.53
N GLU A 267 -23.08 -25.49 -12.65
CA GLU A 267 -23.88 -25.38 -13.88
C GLU A 267 -24.38 -26.77 -14.27
N VAL A 268 -25.65 -26.85 -14.63
CA VAL A 268 -26.29 -28.08 -15.09
C VAL A 268 -26.43 -28.05 -16.62
N ASP A 269 -25.83 -29.03 -17.26
CA ASP A 269 -25.96 -29.28 -18.68
C ASP A 269 -26.81 -30.56 -18.87
N ALA A 270 -28.12 -30.39 -18.92
CA ALA A 270 -29.08 -31.49 -19.00
C ALA A 270 -28.95 -32.26 -20.33
N GLU A 271 -28.59 -31.59 -21.44
CA GLU A 271 -28.45 -32.23 -22.75
C GLU A 271 -27.31 -33.24 -22.74
N ASN A 272 -26.20 -32.93 -22.07
CA ASN A 272 -25.04 -33.78 -21.98
C ASN A 272 -25.00 -34.59 -20.66
N GLN A 273 -26.07 -34.56 -19.86
CA GLN A 273 -26.18 -35.28 -18.59
C GLN A 273 -24.99 -35.06 -17.66
N ARG A 274 -24.60 -33.80 -17.47
CA ARG A 274 -23.48 -33.42 -16.63
C ARG A 274 -23.77 -32.22 -15.74
N VAL A 275 -23.02 -32.13 -14.63
CA VAL A 275 -22.93 -30.96 -13.77
C VAL A 275 -21.47 -30.57 -13.64
N SER A 276 -21.18 -29.30 -13.84
CA SER A 276 -19.88 -28.70 -13.61
C SER A 276 -19.91 -27.92 -12.32
N TYR A 277 -18.95 -28.18 -11.42
CA TYR A 277 -18.79 -27.51 -10.14
C TYR A 277 -17.59 -26.59 -10.21
N TYR A 278 -17.72 -25.42 -9.64
CA TYR A 278 -16.69 -24.38 -9.62
C TYR A 278 -16.47 -23.88 -8.20
N TYR A 279 -15.20 -23.62 -7.87
CA TYR A 279 -14.84 -22.99 -6.59
C TYR A 279 -13.63 -22.10 -6.74
N ARG A 280 -13.70 -20.90 -6.17
CA ARG A 280 -12.58 -20.00 -5.96
C ARG A 280 -12.69 -19.32 -4.60
N ASP A 281 -11.62 -19.42 -3.80
CA ASP A 281 -11.43 -18.55 -2.64
C ASP A 281 -10.80 -17.25 -3.14
N ASP A 282 -11.56 -16.15 -3.07
CA ASP A 282 -11.11 -14.87 -3.63
C ASP A 282 -10.01 -14.21 -2.79
N ALA A 283 -9.95 -14.46 -1.48
CA ALA A 283 -8.84 -14.01 -0.66
C ALA A 283 -7.54 -14.73 -1.02
N ALA A 284 -7.60 -16.06 -1.13
CA ALA A 284 -6.45 -16.87 -1.56
C ALA A 284 -6.03 -16.56 -3.01
N PHE A 285 -6.98 -16.20 -3.88
CA PHE A 285 -6.69 -15.76 -5.25
C PHE A 285 -5.86 -14.47 -5.25
N VAL A 286 -6.27 -13.46 -4.49
CA VAL A 286 -5.55 -12.18 -4.39
C VAL A 286 -4.19 -12.35 -3.72
N ASP A 287 -4.10 -13.20 -2.70
CA ASP A 287 -2.85 -13.50 -2.00
C ASP A 287 -1.90 -14.42 -2.81
N GLY A 288 -2.36 -14.92 -3.98
CA GLY A 288 -1.57 -15.79 -4.85
C GLY A 288 -1.42 -17.24 -4.33
N THR A 289 -2.14 -17.61 -3.28
CA THR A 289 -2.07 -18.95 -2.64
C THR A 289 -3.13 -19.92 -3.13
N LEU A 290 -4.08 -19.47 -3.94
CA LEU A 290 -5.22 -20.29 -4.39
C LEU A 290 -4.79 -21.60 -5.03
N LYS A 291 -3.79 -21.59 -5.91
CA LYS A 291 -3.30 -22.79 -6.62
C LYS A 291 -2.66 -23.84 -5.71
N ASP A 292 -2.26 -23.44 -4.51
CA ASP A 292 -1.61 -24.33 -3.52
C ASP A 292 -2.65 -25.03 -2.61
N MET A 293 -3.93 -24.68 -2.76
CA MET A 293 -5.03 -25.28 -2.02
C MET A 293 -5.37 -26.67 -2.56
N THR A 294 -5.87 -27.53 -1.68
CA THR A 294 -6.53 -28.78 -2.04
C THR A 294 -8.03 -28.60 -1.83
N VAL A 295 -8.80 -28.76 -2.88
CA VAL A 295 -10.25 -28.55 -2.88
C VAL A 295 -10.95 -29.82 -3.36
N SER A 296 -12.01 -30.22 -2.68
CA SER A 296 -12.91 -31.29 -3.10
C SER A 296 -14.37 -30.81 -3.13
N VAL A 297 -15.20 -31.47 -3.91
CA VAL A 297 -16.65 -31.28 -3.91
C VAL A 297 -17.31 -32.58 -3.43
N ASP A 298 -18.24 -32.45 -2.49
CA ASP A 298 -19.10 -33.56 -2.07
C ASP A 298 -20.33 -33.64 -2.99
N VAL A 299 -20.50 -34.78 -3.61
CA VAL A 299 -21.67 -35.08 -4.43
C VAL A 299 -22.33 -36.31 -3.86
N ASN A 300 -23.46 -36.13 -3.18
CA ASN A 300 -24.24 -37.21 -2.54
C ASN A 300 -23.40 -38.05 -1.55
N GLY A 301 -22.61 -37.43 -0.70
CA GLY A 301 -21.77 -38.10 0.31
C GLY A 301 -20.53 -38.72 -0.24
N THR A 302 -20.14 -38.43 -1.47
CA THR A 302 -18.88 -38.86 -2.08
C THR A 302 -18.05 -37.63 -2.44
N GLU A 303 -16.83 -37.57 -1.88
CA GLU A 303 -15.89 -36.49 -2.19
C GLU A 303 -15.16 -36.75 -3.51
N TYR A 304 -15.06 -35.72 -4.33
CA TYR A 304 -14.30 -35.72 -5.57
C TYR A 304 -13.29 -34.57 -5.56
N PRO A 305 -12.01 -34.81 -5.86
CA PRO A 305 -11.02 -33.75 -5.96
C PRO A 305 -11.34 -32.83 -7.12
N MET A 306 -11.25 -31.53 -6.89
CA MET A 306 -11.34 -30.50 -7.94
C MET A 306 -9.97 -30.17 -8.48
N THR A 307 -9.89 -29.83 -9.76
CA THR A 307 -8.63 -29.47 -10.43
C THR A 307 -8.58 -27.96 -10.62
N TYR A 308 -7.45 -27.35 -10.28
CA TYR A 308 -7.22 -25.93 -10.56
C TYR A 308 -7.06 -25.70 -12.06
N ASN A 309 -7.80 -24.73 -12.59
CA ASN A 309 -7.73 -24.31 -13.98
C ASN A 309 -7.02 -22.96 -14.09
N ASP A 310 -5.82 -22.94 -14.65
CA ASP A 310 -5.00 -21.73 -14.79
C ASP A 310 -5.61 -20.66 -15.69
N THR A 311 -6.49 -21.05 -16.61
CA THR A 311 -7.15 -20.11 -17.54
C THR A 311 -8.29 -19.37 -16.83
N THR A 312 -9.14 -20.12 -16.11
CA THR A 312 -10.31 -19.56 -15.42
C THR A 312 -10.00 -19.12 -13.99
N LYS A 313 -8.77 -19.42 -13.49
CA LYS A 313 -8.31 -19.09 -12.14
C LYS A 313 -9.25 -19.57 -11.03
N ARG A 314 -9.77 -20.78 -11.16
CA ARG A 314 -10.68 -21.44 -10.21
C ARG A 314 -10.48 -22.96 -10.22
N PHE A 315 -10.97 -23.65 -9.19
CA PHE A 315 -11.06 -25.10 -9.17
C PHE A 315 -12.30 -25.56 -9.92
N GLU A 316 -12.19 -26.67 -10.65
CA GLU A 316 -13.27 -27.22 -11.48
C GLU A 316 -13.36 -28.73 -11.31
N TYR A 317 -14.61 -29.25 -11.30
CA TYR A 317 -14.91 -30.67 -11.38
C TYR A 317 -16.17 -30.87 -12.22
N VAL A 318 -16.15 -31.86 -13.11
CA VAL A 318 -17.30 -32.20 -13.95
C VAL A 318 -17.79 -33.62 -13.63
N LYS A 319 -19.01 -33.75 -13.20
CA LYS A 319 -19.70 -35.02 -13.02
C LYS A 319 -20.55 -35.30 -14.24
N SER A 320 -20.26 -36.37 -14.95
CA SER A 320 -21.02 -36.83 -16.12
C SER A 320 -21.81 -38.10 -15.83
N GLY A 321 -22.70 -38.46 -16.72
CA GLY A 321 -23.50 -39.69 -16.62
C GLY A 321 -24.62 -39.59 -15.59
N LEU A 322 -25.14 -38.39 -15.36
CA LEU A 322 -26.29 -38.18 -14.49
C LEU A 322 -27.54 -38.69 -15.18
N THR A 323 -28.42 -39.37 -14.41
CA THR A 323 -29.76 -39.76 -14.88
C THR A 323 -30.79 -38.86 -14.26
N ASP A 324 -31.88 -38.61 -14.97
CA ASP A 324 -32.99 -37.78 -14.50
C ASP A 324 -33.44 -38.16 -13.07
N GLY A 325 -33.54 -37.14 -12.22
CA GLY A 325 -34.06 -37.27 -10.86
C GLY A 325 -33.02 -37.62 -9.77
N LYS A 326 -31.74 -37.48 -10.04
CA LYS A 326 -30.67 -37.66 -9.04
C LYS A 326 -29.70 -36.50 -8.97
#